data_ec47db695d5e11455bd1868a0769ab5a
#
_entry.id   ec47db695d5e11455bd1868a0769ab5a
#
_cell.length_a   1.000
_cell.length_b   1.000
_cell.length_c   1.000
_cell.angle_alpha   90.00
_cell.angle_beta   90.00
_cell.angle_gamma   90.00
#
_symmetry.space_group_name_H-M   'P 1'
#
loop_
_entity.id
_entity.type
_entity.pdbx_description
1 polymer ?
#
loop_
_entity_poly.entity_id
_entity_poly.type
_entity_poly.pdbx_seq_one_letter_code
_entity_poly.pdbx_strand_id
1 'polypeptide(L)'
;MQEERFQTIGKSKIRVDAFDKVTGRARYADDLSMPHMLYAGCIHSTHPHAKVTIDKSKALALNGVAAVLTREDFPKPQSNLDFYYCTDEPKFIGDVVAAVAADSPELLEQAKSLVKITYQDLPGVYTVQEALQENSPQVREKGVGLTDGIPDASRKGNVFLESYKPLRKGNPEEGFAKSDVILERTYDTQLVEHAYIEPESVLTYYDDVNGLLTVRSCSQQGHMPREFVADALKLPMNKIRAVQCTVGGSFGGKFEMTGLMCARAALVTFRTGRPCKITYSREDSILESAKRHPFHTTIKIGADKSGKILAYQSSQVENCGAYNNQAPWMNIRAMVHSAGPYEIENIRTDTYGVYTNNPTPCAFRGYSSPQVIFGNEMIMDELARELGISIVELKRKNLLEKGSRTATGQTLIHETILKNMMEDIIRDTDYCKKEQEYKNQTGIWKKGISLVTSYRGAALGGEGVDSSGAMLTALPDGSFILNAALMEIGQGLKTVYAQIAAEAAGIAFEDIMVEAVDTNSIPDSGLTVASRGTAQGGQSVRLAGEKMKEMLLESGRVLLQASDDEEVVIQNSRCYLKE
;
A
#
# COMPACT_ATOMS: atom_id res chain seq x y z
N MET A 1 -0.43 20.60 -33.56
CA MET A 1 -0.13 19.16 -33.43
C MET A 1 -1.41 18.44 -33.80
N GLN A 2 -1.41 17.62 -34.87
CA GLN A 2 -2.51 16.70 -35.15
C GLN A 2 -2.55 15.77 -33.92
N GLU A 3 -3.72 15.66 -33.27
CA GLU A 3 -3.94 14.62 -32.27
C GLU A 3 -3.74 13.28 -32.99
N GLU A 4 -2.65 12.57 -32.69
CA GLU A 4 -2.54 11.16 -33.03
C GLU A 4 -3.70 10.45 -32.35
N ARG A 5 -4.67 10.04 -33.14
CA ARG A 5 -5.85 9.32 -32.62
C ARG A 5 -5.42 7.90 -32.28
N PHE A 6 -5.17 7.65 -31.03
CA PHE A 6 -4.99 6.28 -30.51
C PHE A 6 -6.11 5.36 -30.95
N GLN A 7 -5.78 4.11 -31.29
CA GLN A 7 -6.76 3.11 -31.72
C GLN A 7 -7.48 2.48 -30.52
N THR A 8 -6.76 2.28 -29.42
CA THR A 8 -7.23 1.54 -28.24
C THR A 8 -7.19 2.37 -26.97
N ILE A 9 -6.12 3.15 -26.77
CA ILE A 9 -5.96 4.03 -25.61
C ILE A 9 -6.96 5.18 -25.68
N GLY A 10 -7.49 5.57 -24.51
CA GLY A 10 -8.53 6.60 -24.39
C GLY A 10 -9.93 6.16 -24.82
N LYS A 11 -10.12 4.89 -25.19
CA LYS A 11 -11.42 4.31 -25.50
C LYS A 11 -11.91 3.42 -24.36
N SER A 12 -13.23 3.44 -24.11
CA SER A 12 -13.85 2.54 -23.15
C SER A 12 -13.82 1.10 -23.67
N LYS A 13 -13.21 0.20 -22.91
CA LYS A 13 -13.18 -1.23 -23.15
C LYS A 13 -13.85 -1.98 -22.00
N ILE A 14 -14.52 -3.08 -22.30
CA ILE A 14 -15.00 -4.00 -21.26
C ILE A 14 -13.78 -4.57 -20.54
N ARG A 15 -13.84 -4.59 -19.21
CA ARG A 15 -12.75 -5.17 -18.41
C ARG A 15 -12.55 -6.65 -18.78
N VAL A 16 -11.29 -7.04 -18.99
CA VAL A 16 -10.93 -8.43 -19.36
C VAL A 16 -11.30 -9.45 -18.28
N ASP A 17 -11.44 -9.02 -17.02
CA ASP A 17 -11.81 -9.85 -15.88
C ASP A 17 -13.29 -9.70 -15.44
N ALA A 18 -14.08 -8.90 -16.14
CA ALA A 18 -15.46 -8.59 -15.74
C ALA A 18 -16.38 -9.80 -15.83
N PHE A 19 -16.28 -10.54 -16.94
CA PHE A 19 -17.18 -11.68 -17.20
C PHE A 19 -17.05 -12.76 -16.12
N ASP A 20 -15.82 -13.14 -15.76
CA ASP A 20 -15.58 -14.15 -14.73
C ASP A 20 -16.08 -13.70 -13.36
N LYS A 21 -15.94 -12.40 -13.05
CA LYS A 21 -16.42 -11.82 -11.77
C LYS A 21 -17.94 -11.81 -11.69
N VAL A 22 -18.64 -11.34 -12.72
CA VAL A 22 -20.10 -11.23 -12.68
C VAL A 22 -20.82 -12.57 -12.85
N THR A 23 -20.15 -13.60 -13.39
CA THR A 23 -20.68 -14.95 -13.54
C THR A 23 -20.27 -15.92 -12.44
N GLY A 24 -19.45 -15.46 -11.46
CA GLY A 24 -18.94 -16.30 -10.38
C GLY A 24 -17.87 -17.31 -10.81
N ARG A 25 -17.26 -17.13 -11.98
CA ARG A 25 -16.14 -17.96 -12.45
C ARG A 25 -14.79 -17.54 -11.86
N ALA A 26 -14.66 -16.26 -11.49
CA ALA A 26 -13.45 -15.76 -10.84
C ALA A 26 -13.19 -16.54 -9.54
N ARG A 27 -11.96 -17.02 -9.38
CA ARG A 27 -11.54 -17.78 -8.20
C ARG A 27 -10.71 -16.91 -7.28
N TYR A 28 -11.23 -16.67 -6.09
CA TYR A 28 -10.53 -16.03 -4.98
C TYR A 28 -9.72 -17.07 -4.20
N ALA A 29 -8.85 -16.62 -3.32
CA ALA A 29 -8.00 -17.56 -2.58
C ALA A 29 -8.81 -18.51 -1.69
N ASP A 30 -9.93 -18.05 -1.13
CA ASP A 30 -10.81 -18.89 -0.31
C ASP A 30 -11.62 -19.93 -1.13
N ASP A 31 -11.88 -19.67 -2.41
CA ASP A 31 -12.57 -20.65 -3.30
C ASP A 31 -11.69 -21.86 -3.67
N LEU A 32 -10.39 -21.80 -3.38
CA LEU A 32 -9.48 -22.87 -3.73
C LEU A 32 -9.57 -24.02 -2.73
N SER A 33 -9.62 -25.22 -3.23
CA SER A 33 -9.60 -26.45 -2.43
C SER A 33 -8.74 -27.52 -3.09
N MET A 34 -8.15 -28.39 -2.30
CA MET A 34 -7.35 -29.53 -2.76
C MET A 34 -7.70 -30.79 -1.94
N PRO A 35 -7.56 -31.99 -2.53
CA PRO A 35 -7.76 -33.22 -1.80
C PRO A 35 -6.83 -33.28 -0.57
N HIS A 36 -7.35 -33.77 0.54
CA HIS A 36 -6.61 -33.98 1.80
C HIS A 36 -5.96 -32.74 2.38
N MET A 37 -6.46 -31.53 2.01
CA MET A 37 -5.90 -30.30 2.57
C MET A 37 -6.20 -30.17 4.06
N LEU A 38 -5.30 -29.49 4.75
CA LEU A 38 -5.46 -29.06 6.12
C LEU A 38 -6.09 -27.66 6.16
N TYR A 39 -6.96 -27.46 7.14
CA TYR A 39 -7.49 -26.15 7.50
C TYR A 39 -6.66 -25.61 8.67
N ALA A 40 -6.14 -24.40 8.53
CA ALA A 40 -5.38 -23.79 9.60
C ALA A 40 -5.93 -22.42 9.96
N GLY A 41 -5.71 -22.01 11.22
CA GLY A 41 -6.17 -20.73 11.77
C GLY A 41 -5.25 -20.26 12.87
N CYS A 42 -5.26 -18.95 13.12
CA CYS A 42 -4.44 -18.31 14.13
C CYS A 42 -5.17 -18.21 15.48
N ILE A 43 -4.40 -18.16 16.56
CA ILE A 43 -4.86 -17.79 17.89
C ILE A 43 -4.22 -16.45 18.20
N HIS A 44 -5.07 -15.45 18.36
CA HIS A 44 -4.70 -14.07 18.63
C HIS A 44 -4.65 -13.76 20.12
N SER A 45 -3.71 -12.93 20.53
CA SER A 45 -3.65 -12.44 21.91
C SER A 45 -4.88 -11.59 22.25
N THR A 46 -5.42 -11.85 23.42
CA THR A 46 -6.47 -11.01 24.04
C THR A 46 -5.89 -9.94 24.98
N HIS A 47 -4.58 -9.96 25.20
CA HIS A 47 -3.85 -9.02 26.04
C HIS A 47 -3.00 -8.08 25.20
N PRO A 48 -2.96 -6.80 25.55
CA PRO A 48 -2.25 -5.80 24.76
C PRO A 48 -0.72 -5.87 24.90
N HIS A 49 -0.21 -6.38 26.02
CA HIS A 49 1.21 -6.61 26.27
C HIS A 49 1.39 -7.64 27.39
N ALA A 50 1.95 -8.78 27.09
CA ALA A 50 2.14 -9.86 28.05
C ALA A 50 3.25 -10.81 27.62
N LYS A 51 3.80 -11.58 28.57
CA LYS A 51 4.49 -12.84 28.26
C LYS A 51 3.50 -13.96 28.26
N VAL A 52 3.63 -14.92 27.33
CA VAL A 52 2.71 -16.05 27.26
C VAL A 52 3.42 -17.38 27.43
N THR A 53 2.72 -18.30 28.12
CA THR A 53 3.08 -19.71 28.17
C THR A 53 1.95 -20.51 27.53
N ILE A 54 2.28 -21.39 26.57
CA ILE A 54 1.31 -22.11 25.75
C ILE A 54 1.41 -23.60 26.03
N ASP A 55 0.31 -24.18 26.51
CA ASP A 55 0.16 -25.64 26.59
C ASP A 55 -0.71 -26.13 25.42
N LYS A 56 -0.07 -26.80 24.47
CA LYS A 56 -0.65 -27.34 23.24
C LYS A 56 -0.93 -28.86 23.31
N SER A 57 -0.68 -29.49 24.46
CA SER A 57 -0.73 -30.95 24.63
C SER A 57 -2.11 -31.55 24.33
N LYS A 58 -3.19 -30.93 24.84
CA LYS A 58 -4.57 -31.39 24.62
C LYS A 58 -5.02 -31.25 23.17
N ALA A 59 -4.63 -30.14 22.51
CA ALA A 59 -4.95 -29.94 21.11
C ALA A 59 -4.23 -30.96 20.21
N LEU A 60 -2.95 -31.20 20.45
CA LEU A 60 -2.16 -32.20 19.71
C LEU A 60 -2.61 -33.66 19.97
N ALA A 61 -3.29 -33.95 21.07
CA ALA A 61 -3.85 -35.27 21.36
C ALA A 61 -5.13 -35.57 20.56
N LEU A 62 -5.76 -34.59 19.93
CA LEU A 62 -6.92 -34.85 19.08
C LEU A 62 -6.49 -35.49 17.76
N ASN A 63 -7.17 -36.62 17.41
CA ASN A 63 -6.95 -37.24 16.13
C ASN A 63 -7.36 -36.32 14.98
N GLY A 64 -6.48 -36.14 14.00
CA GLY A 64 -6.69 -35.23 12.88
C GLY A 64 -6.16 -33.78 13.09
N VAL A 65 -5.59 -33.47 14.25
CA VAL A 65 -4.81 -32.23 14.44
C VAL A 65 -3.37 -32.50 13.96
N ALA A 66 -2.96 -31.81 12.91
CA ALA A 66 -1.68 -32.03 12.25
C ALA A 66 -0.55 -31.18 12.85
N ALA A 67 -0.84 -29.97 13.35
CA ALA A 67 0.17 -29.09 13.93
C ALA A 67 -0.45 -28.03 14.87
N VAL A 68 0.33 -27.63 15.88
CA VAL A 68 0.14 -26.43 16.68
C VAL A 68 1.47 -25.71 16.70
N LEU A 69 1.57 -24.66 15.89
CA LEU A 69 2.77 -23.85 15.71
C LEU A 69 2.82 -22.74 16.74
N THR A 70 3.99 -22.52 17.30
CA THR A 70 4.27 -21.48 18.31
C THR A 70 5.57 -20.73 17.94
N ARG A 71 6.01 -19.80 18.77
CA ARG A 71 7.24 -19.00 18.52
C ARG A 71 8.47 -19.86 18.20
N GLU A 72 8.63 -21.00 18.87
CA GLU A 72 9.77 -21.92 18.72
C GLU A 72 9.82 -22.61 17.36
N ASP A 73 8.69 -22.73 16.67
CA ASP A 73 8.60 -23.40 15.36
C ASP A 73 9.16 -22.54 14.22
N PHE A 74 9.35 -21.26 14.45
CA PHE A 74 9.84 -20.30 13.45
C PHE A 74 11.20 -19.72 13.83
N PRO A 75 12.07 -19.44 12.85
CA PRO A 75 13.28 -18.66 13.08
C PRO A 75 12.93 -17.23 13.49
N LYS A 76 13.91 -16.49 14.04
CA LYS A 76 13.80 -15.04 14.08
C LYS A 76 13.73 -14.53 12.63
N PRO A 77 12.80 -13.62 12.29
CA PRO A 77 12.77 -13.05 10.95
C PRO A 77 14.12 -12.41 10.61
N GLN A 78 14.64 -12.71 9.42
CA GLN A 78 15.86 -12.08 8.89
C GLN A 78 15.53 -10.87 8.00
N SER A 79 14.24 -10.72 7.65
CA SER A 79 13.79 -9.56 6.90
C SER A 79 13.98 -8.30 7.75
N ASN A 80 14.18 -7.18 7.08
CA ASN A 80 14.14 -5.85 7.69
C ASN A 80 12.80 -5.53 8.37
N LEU A 81 11.85 -6.46 8.32
CA LEU A 81 10.54 -6.38 8.95
C LEU A 81 10.63 -7.07 10.30
N ASP A 82 10.20 -6.35 11.30
CA ASP A 82 10.36 -6.63 12.71
C ASP A 82 9.23 -7.52 13.27
N PHE A 83 8.56 -8.27 12.40
CA PHE A 83 7.44 -9.12 12.73
C PHE A 83 7.85 -10.52 13.17
N TYR A 84 7.03 -11.12 14.02
CA TYR A 84 7.09 -12.54 14.34
C TYR A 84 6.00 -13.31 13.62
N TYR A 85 6.29 -14.51 13.14
CA TYR A 85 5.29 -15.41 12.58
C TYR A 85 4.29 -15.89 13.64
N CYS A 86 4.79 -16.20 14.84
CA CYS A 86 4.06 -16.32 16.11
C CYS A 86 4.95 -15.71 17.19
N THR A 87 4.35 -15.12 18.23
CA THR A 87 5.09 -14.48 19.32
C THR A 87 4.81 -15.13 20.67
N ASP A 88 5.79 -15.15 21.55
CA ASP A 88 5.69 -15.49 22.97
C ASP A 88 5.58 -14.25 23.87
N GLU A 89 5.66 -13.06 23.28
CA GLU A 89 5.44 -11.77 23.93
C GLU A 89 4.56 -10.89 23.02
N PRO A 90 3.23 -11.11 23.01
CA PRO A 90 2.33 -10.27 22.24
C PRO A 90 2.39 -8.82 22.72
N LYS A 91 2.41 -7.90 21.75
CA LYS A 91 2.59 -6.47 21.98
C LYS A 91 1.34 -5.65 21.66
N PHE A 92 0.29 -6.28 21.14
CA PHE A 92 -1.02 -5.67 20.94
C PHE A 92 -2.11 -6.75 20.95
N ILE A 93 -3.37 -6.34 21.18
CA ILE A 93 -4.53 -7.23 21.05
C ILE A 93 -4.67 -7.62 19.57
N GLY A 94 -4.58 -8.93 19.29
CA GLY A 94 -4.57 -9.42 17.90
C GLY A 94 -3.22 -9.96 17.42
N ASP A 95 -2.14 -9.79 18.18
CA ASP A 95 -0.84 -10.39 17.86
C ASP A 95 -0.93 -11.92 17.91
N VAL A 96 -0.35 -12.62 16.93
CA VAL A 96 -0.52 -14.07 16.81
C VAL A 96 0.43 -14.81 17.73
N VAL A 97 -0.15 -15.59 18.66
CA VAL A 97 0.62 -16.38 19.63
C VAL A 97 0.77 -17.85 19.21
N ALA A 98 -0.19 -18.37 18.44
CA ALA A 98 -0.11 -19.72 17.89
C ALA A 98 -0.89 -19.85 16.58
N ALA A 99 -0.57 -20.87 15.77
CA ALA A 99 -1.37 -21.30 14.62
C ALA A 99 -1.64 -22.80 14.71
N VAL A 100 -2.88 -23.20 14.44
CA VAL A 100 -3.35 -24.59 14.52
C VAL A 100 -3.73 -25.07 13.14
N ALA A 101 -3.44 -26.34 12.82
CA ALA A 101 -3.85 -26.99 11.58
C ALA A 101 -4.52 -28.34 11.83
N ALA A 102 -5.67 -28.58 11.21
CA ALA A 102 -6.49 -29.78 11.40
C ALA A 102 -7.17 -30.24 10.09
N ASP A 103 -7.74 -31.45 10.12
CA ASP A 103 -8.38 -32.11 8.97
C ASP A 103 -9.71 -31.46 8.53
N SER A 104 -10.38 -30.73 9.41
CA SER A 104 -11.62 -30.03 9.09
C SER A 104 -11.73 -28.69 9.83
N PRO A 105 -12.58 -27.76 9.35
CA PRO A 105 -12.84 -26.50 10.05
C PRO A 105 -13.37 -26.69 11.47
N GLU A 106 -14.26 -27.68 11.70
CA GLU A 106 -14.85 -27.95 13.01
C GLU A 106 -13.79 -28.45 13.97
N LEU A 107 -12.92 -29.37 13.52
CA LEU A 107 -11.81 -29.87 14.33
C LEU A 107 -10.78 -28.77 14.61
N LEU A 108 -10.54 -27.88 13.65
CA LEU A 108 -9.69 -26.70 13.85
C LEU A 108 -10.19 -25.84 15.02
N GLU A 109 -11.48 -25.48 15.04
CA GLU A 109 -12.04 -24.66 16.11
C GLU A 109 -12.04 -25.39 17.46
N GLN A 110 -12.31 -26.69 17.47
CA GLN A 110 -12.16 -27.51 18.66
C GLN A 110 -10.72 -27.51 19.18
N ALA A 111 -9.75 -27.70 18.29
CA ALA A 111 -8.33 -27.73 18.65
C ALA A 111 -7.85 -26.37 19.15
N LYS A 112 -8.25 -25.27 18.51
CA LYS A 112 -7.97 -23.89 18.99
C LYS A 112 -8.46 -23.69 20.43
N SER A 113 -9.64 -24.13 20.76
CA SER A 113 -10.23 -24.02 22.10
C SER A 113 -9.50 -24.81 23.20
N LEU A 114 -8.74 -25.84 22.82
CA LEU A 114 -7.96 -26.69 23.73
C LEU A 114 -6.51 -26.22 23.91
N VAL A 115 -6.04 -25.28 23.11
CA VAL A 115 -4.74 -24.62 23.36
C VAL A 115 -4.90 -23.70 24.57
N LYS A 116 -4.23 -24.03 25.66
CA LYS A 116 -4.27 -23.20 26.88
C LYS A 116 -3.17 -22.17 26.86
N ILE A 117 -3.55 -20.89 26.92
CA ILE A 117 -2.61 -19.77 26.99
C ILE A 117 -2.70 -19.14 28.39
N THR A 118 -1.56 -18.98 29.02
CA THR A 118 -1.42 -18.27 30.29
C THR A 118 -0.67 -16.98 30.07
N TYR A 119 -1.27 -15.86 30.44
CA TYR A 119 -0.72 -14.53 30.26
C TYR A 119 -0.12 -14.00 31.57
N GLN A 120 1.04 -13.36 31.45
CA GLN A 120 1.64 -12.53 32.47
C GLN A 120 1.72 -11.10 31.92
N ASP A 121 0.81 -10.24 32.36
CA ASP A 121 0.71 -8.87 31.86
C ASP A 121 1.99 -8.07 32.10
N LEU A 122 2.32 -7.24 31.13
CA LEU A 122 3.42 -6.30 31.13
C LEU A 122 2.87 -4.86 31.00
N PRO A 123 3.60 -3.84 31.48
CA PRO A 123 3.21 -2.46 31.28
C PRO A 123 3.08 -2.13 29.79
N GLY A 124 2.00 -1.45 29.40
CA GLY A 124 1.72 -1.04 28.02
C GLY A 124 1.80 0.47 27.82
N VAL A 125 1.97 0.88 26.56
CA VAL A 125 1.99 2.28 26.09
C VAL A 125 1.04 2.38 24.91
N TYR A 126 0.04 3.25 24.96
CA TYR A 126 -1.07 3.24 23.99
C TYR A 126 -1.20 4.54 23.19
N THR A 127 -0.66 5.64 23.70
CA THR A 127 -0.73 6.96 23.04
C THR A 127 0.65 7.49 22.70
N VAL A 128 0.69 8.43 21.74
CA VAL A 128 1.92 9.16 21.38
C VAL A 128 2.46 9.91 22.62
N GLN A 129 1.56 10.53 23.40
CA GLN A 129 1.92 11.30 24.58
C GLN A 129 2.58 10.43 25.65
N GLU A 130 2.03 9.22 25.91
CA GLU A 130 2.64 8.24 26.83
C GLU A 130 4.02 7.79 26.31
N ALA A 131 4.13 7.48 25.01
CA ALA A 131 5.36 7.01 24.39
C ALA A 131 6.52 8.03 24.46
N LEU A 132 6.20 9.33 24.51
CA LEU A 132 7.16 10.43 24.62
C LEU A 132 7.60 10.75 26.04
N GLN A 133 6.98 10.17 27.06
CA GLN A 133 7.37 10.39 28.45
C GLN A 133 8.74 9.78 28.75
N GLU A 134 9.54 10.44 29.53
CA GLU A 134 10.92 10.02 29.85
C GLU A 134 10.98 8.63 30.53
N ASN A 135 10.00 8.32 31.37
CA ASN A 135 9.89 7.07 32.12
C ASN A 135 8.90 6.08 31.50
N SER A 136 8.54 6.26 30.23
CA SER A 136 7.63 5.36 29.53
C SER A 136 8.21 3.94 29.45
N PRO A 137 7.41 2.89 29.71
CA PRO A 137 7.83 1.53 29.45
C PRO A 137 8.28 1.37 27.99
N GLN A 138 9.35 0.60 27.76
CA GLN A 138 9.79 0.34 26.39
C GLN A 138 8.93 -0.73 25.75
N VAL A 139 8.32 -0.40 24.62
CA VAL A 139 7.52 -1.35 23.81
C VAL A 139 8.43 -2.37 23.13
N ARG A 140 9.66 -1.97 22.80
CA ARG A 140 10.62 -2.79 22.06
C ARG A 140 11.96 -2.83 22.73
N GLU A 141 12.57 -4.03 22.75
CA GLU A 141 13.96 -4.17 23.16
C GLU A 141 14.89 -3.46 22.18
N LYS A 142 16.05 -3.02 22.68
CA LYS A 142 17.11 -2.44 21.85
C LYS A 142 17.63 -3.47 20.83
N GLY A 143 17.89 -3.03 19.62
CA GLY A 143 18.57 -3.83 18.60
C GLY A 143 17.71 -4.82 17.83
N VAL A 144 16.36 -4.70 17.84
CA VAL A 144 15.45 -5.54 17.04
C VAL A 144 14.83 -4.73 15.90
N GLY A 145 14.94 -5.22 14.67
CA GLY A 145 14.29 -4.66 13.47
C GLY A 145 15.25 -4.04 12.46
N LEU A 146 14.73 -3.20 11.56
CA LEU A 146 15.49 -2.43 10.53
C LEU A 146 16.69 -1.65 11.06
N THR A 147 16.79 -1.60 12.37
CA THR A 147 17.87 -0.93 13.10
C THR A 147 19.08 -1.82 13.32
N ASP A 148 19.14 -3.04 12.79
CA ASP A 148 20.36 -3.83 12.79
C ASP A 148 21.44 -3.09 11.98
N GLY A 149 22.37 -2.46 12.69
CA GLY A 149 23.40 -1.59 12.13
C GLY A 149 23.22 -0.09 12.40
N ILE A 150 22.07 0.36 12.94
CA ILE A 150 21.91 1.73 13.42
C ILE A 150 22.38 1.78 14.90
N PRO A 151 23.29 2.73 15.25
CA PRO A 151 23.80 2.83 16.61
C PRO A 151 22.70 2.96 17.66
N ASP A 152 22.87 2.38 18.83
CA ASP A 152 21.97 2.49 20.00
C ASP A 152 21.56 3.94 20.35
N ALA A 153 22.41 4.92 20.00
CA ALA A 153 22.11 6.34 20.10
C ALA A 153 20.91 6.80 19.25
N SER A 154 20.42 5.95 18.34
CA SER A 154 19.26 6.24 17.48
C SER A 154 17.90 6.07 18.18
N ARG A 155 17.85 5.61 19.43
CA ARG A 155 16.61 5.47 20.21
C ARG A 155 16.67 6.28 21.51
N LYS A 156 15.61 7.05 21.73
CA LYS A 156 15.34 7.70 23.02
C LYS A 156 13.97 7.24 23.50
N GLY A 157 13.93 6.31 24.46
CA GLY A 157 12.69 5.70 24.90
C GLY A 157 12.00 4.94 23.76
N ASN A 158 10.74 5.25 23.48
CA ASN A 158 9.96 4.69 22.39
C ASN A 158 10.09 5.45 21.06
N VAL A 159 10.90 6.51 20.99
CA VAL A 159 11.14 7.26 19.75
C VAL A 159 12.01 6.44 18.80
N PHE A 160 11.53 6.29 17.57
CA PHE A 160 12.22 5.58 16.51
C PHE A 160 12.94 6.56 15.60
N LEU A 161 14.25 6.79 15.83
CA LEU A 161 15.02 7.86 15.17
C LEU A 161 15.32 7.60 13.69
N GLU A 162 15.34 6.35 13.21
CA GLU A 162 15.45 6.07 11.77
C GLU A 162 14.27 6.65 10.99
N SER A 163 13.11 6.75 11.62
CA SER A 163 11.93 7.38 11.05
C SER A 163 11.99 8.91 11.02
N TYR A 164 12.97 9.54 11.70
CA TYR A 164 13.09 11.00 11.75
C TYR A 164 13.44 11.57 10.39
N LYS A 165 12.56 12.45 9.91
CA LYS A 165 12.68 13.14 8.61
C LYS A 165 12.49 14.63 8.82
N PRO A 166 13.58 15.39 8.94
CA PRO A 166 13.54 16.84 9.04
C PRO A 166 13.38 17.51 7.67
N LEU A 167 12.62 18.59 7.61
CA LEU A 167 12.57 19.49 6.46
C LEU A 167 12.87 20.92 6.94
N ARG A 168 13.74 21.61 6.20
CA ARG A 168 14.18 22.96 6.50
C ARG A 168 14.22 23.78 5.21
N LYS A 169 13.53 24.94 5.20
CA LYS A 169 13.51 25.89 4.10
C LYS A 169 13.36 27.30 4.66
N GLY A 170 14.23 28.23 4.30
CA GLY A 170 14.21 29.60 4.82
C GLY A 170 14.43 29.69 6.34
N ASN A 171 13.87 30.74 6.95
CA ASN A 171 13.94 31.02 8.38
C ASN A 171 12.52 31.25 8.94
N PRO A 172 11.87 30.25 9.55
CA PRO A 172 10.51 30.40 10.07
C PRO A 172 10.38 31.46 11.17
N GLU A 173 11.38 31.64 12.00
CA GLU A 173 11.37 32.65 13.06
C GLU A 173 11.24 34.09 12.49
N GLU A 174 11.95 34.37 11.41
CA GLU A 174 11.82 35.67 10.69
C GLU A 174 10.45 35.82 10.01
N GLY A 175 9.93 34.70 9.45
CA GLY A 175 8.59 34.69 8.85
C GLY A 175 7.50 34.94 9.88
N PHE A 176 7.55 34.29 11.05
CA PHE A 176 6.62 34.52 12.15
C PHE A 176 6.71 35.95 12.70
N ALA A 177 7.92 36.51 12.81
CA ALA A 177 8.10 37.91 13.28
C ALA A 177 7.46 38.95 12.35
N LYS A 178 7.27 38.61 11.06
CA LYS A 178 6.62 39.48 10.05
C LYS A 178 5.13 39.17 9.88
N SER A 179 4.60 38.14 10.55
CA SER A 179 3.20 37.72 10.43
C SER A 179 2.29 38.61 11.29
N ASP A 180 1.15 39.02 10.73
CA ASP A 180 0.10 39.74 11.47
C ASP A 180 -0.82 38.77 12.24
N VAL A 181 -1.02 37.56 11.72
CA VAL A 181 -1.78 36.48 12.34
C VAL A 181 -0.91 35.22 12.46
N ILE A 182 -0.88 34.65 13.64
CA ILE A 182 -0.18 33.40 13.91
C ILE A 182 -1.16 32.45 14.61
N LEU A 183 -1.31 31.24 14.09
CA LEU A 183 -2.10 30.18 14.69
C LEU A 183 -1.20 28.97 15.03
N GLU A 184 -1.52 28.32 16.14
CA GLU A 184 -0.92 27.01 16.48
C GLU A 184 -2.02 26.06 16.91
N ARG A 185 -2.08 24.88 16.27
CA ARG A 185 -3.13 23.86 16.52
C ARG A 185 -2.53 22.46 16.49
N THR A 186 -3.17 21.58 17.22
CA THR A 186 -2.86 20.14 17.22
C THR A 186 -4.03 19.36 16.68
N TYR A 187 -3.75 18.41 15.79
CA TYR A 187 -4.72 17.53 15.15
C TYR A 187 -4.29 16.07 15.32
N ASP A 188 -5.24 15.23 15.68
CA ASP A 188 -5.05 13.80 15.80
C ASP A 188 -5.83 13.05 14.72
N THR A 189 -5.20 12.06 14.11
CA THR A 189 -5.88 11.11 13.23
C THR A 189 -5.89 9.73 13.88
N GLN A 190 -6.97 8.96 13.65
CA GLN A 190 -7.18 7.66 14.28
C GLN A 190 -6.63 6.51 13.44
N LEU A 191 -6.52 5.33 14.08
CA LEU A 191 -6.42 4.04 13.39
C LEU A 191 -7.65 3.83 12.50
N VAL A 192 -7.44 3.39 11.26
CA VAL A 192 -8.53 3.06 10.32
C VAL A 192 -8.27 1.71 9.70
N GLU A 193 -9.27 0.83 9.74
CA GLU A 193 -9.27 -0.47 9.09
C GLU A 193 -9.51 -0.34 7.59
N HIS A 194 -8.81 -1.15 6.77
CA HIS A 194 -9.01 -1.20 5.31
C HIS A 194 -10.38 -1.76 4.93
N ALA A 195 -10.87 -2.73 5.67
CA ALA A 195 -12.18 -3.35 5.52
C ALA A 195 -12.49 -3.78 4.08
N TYR A 196 -11.49 -4.32 3.36
CA TYR A 196 -11.73 -4.92 2.04
C TYR A 196 -12.75 -6.07 2.17
N ILE A 197 -13.58 -6.24 1.14
CA ILE A 197 -14.69 -7.22 1.17
C ILE A 197 -14.18 -8.65 1.34
N GLU A 198 -13.09 -9.01 0.64
CA GLU A 198 -12.40 -10.28 0.77
C GLU A 198 -11.40 -10.22 1.93
N PRO A 199 -11.61 -10.90 3.09
CA PRO A 199 -10.56 -11.12 4.07
C PRO A 199 -9.36 -11.87 3.48
N GLU A 200 -8.29 -11.97 4.24
CA GLU A 200 -7.08 -12.67 3.80
C GLU A 200 -7.33 -14.17 3.70
N SER A 201 -6.83 -14.77 2.62
CA SER A 201 -6.79 -16.21 2.43
C SER A 201 -5.53 -16.63 1.67
N VAL A 202 -5.02 -17.81 2.02
CA VAL A 202 -3.86 -18.45 1.40
C VAL A 202 -4.03 -19.95 1.33
N LEU A 203 -3.60 -20.54 0.22
CA LEU A 203 -3.44 -21.99 0.05
C LEU A 203 -1.98 -22.30 -0.31
N THR A 204 -1.36 -23.24 0.39
CA THR A 204 0.00 -23.73 0.12
C THR A 204 -0.03 -25.22 -0.17
N TYR A 205 0.80 -25.67 -1.14
CA TYR A 205 0.88 -27.09 -1.54
C TYR A 205 2.18 -27.34 -2.31
N TYR A 206 2.57 -28.60 -2.45
CA TYR A 206 3.63 -29.00 -3.37
C TYR A 206 3.05 -29.21 -4.77
N ASP A 207 3.68 -28.59 -5.77
CA ASP A 207 3.36 -28.79 -7.18
C ASP A 207 3.82 -30.17 -7.64
N ASP A 208 2.93 -30.96 -8.24
CA ASP A 208 3.18 -32.35 -8.60
C ASP A 208 4.20 -32.51 -9.75
N VAL A 209 4.40 -31.45 -10.56
CA VAL A 209 5.26 -31.52 -11.75
C VAL A 209 6.73 -31.26 -11.40
N ASN A 210 6.99 -30.22 -10.61
CA ASN A 210 8.34 -29.74 -10.33
C ASN A 210 8.72 -29.78 -8.83
N GLY A 211 7.80 -30.21 -7.97
CA GLY A 211 8.00 -30.34 -6.53
C GLY A 211 8.22 -28.99 -5.82
N LEU A 212 7.82 -27.88 -6.42
CA LEU A 212 7.93 -26.57 -5.80
C LEU A 212 6.86 -26.38 -4.73
N LEU A 213 7.25 -25.79 -3.61
CA LEU A 213 6.29 -25.29 -2.63
C LEU A 213 5.56 -24.09 -3.22
N THR A 214 4.30 -24.30 -3.60
CA THR A 214 3.47 -23.29 -4.28
C THR A 214 2.57 -22.60 -3.28
N VAL A 215 2.52 -21.26 -3.35
CA VAL A 215 1.69 -20.38 -2.52
C VAL A 215 0.70 -19.66 -3.42
N ARG A 216 -0.59 -19.81 -3.16
CA ARG A 216 -1.67 -19.05 -3.80
C ARG A 216 -2.31 -18.15 -2.77
N SER A 217 -2.27 -16.84 -3.01
CA SER A 217 -2.76 -15.86 -2.03
C SER A 217 -3.40 -14.64 -2.68
N CYS A 218 -4.14 -13.91 -1.89
CA CYS A 218 -4.72 -12.60 -2.24
C CYS A 218 -3.78 -11.42 -1.92
N SER A 219 -2.45 -11.63 -1.90
CA SER A 219 -1.47 -10.59 -1.63
C SER A 219 -1.54 -9.46 -2.67
N GLN A 220 -1.19 -8.25 -2.26
CA GLN A 220 -1.03 -7.07 -3.14
C GLN A 220 0.35 -7.03 -3.81
N GLN A 221 1.24 -7.96 -3.48
CA GLN A 221 2.58 -8.07 -4.04
C GLN A 221 2.87 -9.51 -4.44
N GLY A 222 3.31 -9.72 -5.70
CA GLY A 222 3.48 -11.06 -6.26
C GLY A 222 4.64 -11.84 -5.65
N HIS A 223 5.76 -11.18 -5.37
CA HIS A 223 7.01 -11.81 -4.91
C HIS A 223 7.14 -11.91 -3.38
N MET A 224 6.53 -11.01 -2.62
CA MET A 224 6.62 -11.00 -1.14
C MET A 224 6.18 -12.33 -0.48
N PRO A 225 5.10 -13.01 -0.88
CA PRO A 225 4.77 -14.31 -0.30
C PRO A 225 5.91 -15.32 -0.42
N ARG A 226 6.65 -15.32 -1.55
CA ARG A 226 7.82 -16.17 -1.76
C ARG A 226 8.95 -15.82 -0.79
N GLU A 227 9.20 -14.54 -0.54
CA GLU A 227 10.25 -14.06 0.37
C GLU A 227 9.97 -14.46 1.81
N PHE A 228 8.74 -14.23 2.29
CA PHE A 228 8.33 -14.60 3.66
C PHE A 228 8.39 -16.11 3.89
N VAL A 229 7.96 -16.91 2.92
CA VAL A 229 8.04 -18.38 3.01
C VAL A 229 9.49 -18.84 2.99
N ALA A 230 10.34 -18.26 2.12
CA ALA A 230 11.76 -18.58 2.06
C ALA A 230 12.46 -18.28 3.40
N ASP A 231 12.16 -17.13 3.99
CA ASP A 231 12.72 -16.75 5.30
C ASP A 231 12.23 -17.69 6.42
N ALA A 232 10.93 -17.96 6.49
CA ALA A 232 10.36 -18.81 7.53
C ALA A 232 10.86 -20.26 7.49
N LEU A 233 11.09 -20.79 6.30
CA LEU A 233 11.50 -22.18 6.09
C LEU A 233 13.01 -22.33 5.90
N LYS A 234 13.76 -21.23 5.79
CA LYS A 234 15.19 -21.21 5.43
C LYS A 234 15.48 -21.96 4.13
N LEU A 235 14.56 -21.82 3.17
CA LEU A 235 14.70 -22.38 1.83
C LEU A 235 15.16 -21.32 0.83
N PRO A 236 15.90 -21.71 -0.22
CA PRO A 236 16.18 -20.78 -1.31
C PRO A 236 14.91 -20.45 -2.09
N MET A 237 14.79 -19.20 -2.55
CA MET A 237 13.58 -18.68 -3.23
C MET A 237 13.19 -19.48 -4.48
N ASN A 238 14.15 -20.11 -5.17
CA ASN A 238 13.89 -20.96 -6.34
C ASN A 238 13.21 -22.31 -6.02
N LYS A 239 12.98 -22.62 -4.75
CA LYS A 239 12.18 -23.77 -4.29
C LYS A 239 10.74 -23.40 -3.97
N ILE A 240 10.39 -22.13 -4.12
CA ILE A 240 9.09 -21.58 -3.77
C ILE A 240 8.53 -20.82 -4.97
N ARG A 241 7.27 -21.08 -5.30
CA ARG A 241 6.50 -20.40 -6.33
C ARG A 241 5.33 -19.66 -5.67
N ALA A 242 5.17 -18.37 -5.95
CA ALA A 242 3.99 -17.62 -5.55
C ALA A 242 3.15 -17.28 -6.80
N VAL A 243 1.84 -17.54 -6.72
CA VAL A 243 0.89 -17.27 -7.81
C VAL A 243 -0.28 -16.46 -7.27
N GLN A 244 -0.59 -15.38 -7.93
CA GLN A 244 -1.70 -14.50 -7.57
C GLN A 244 -3.05 -15.19 -7.78
N CYS A 245 -3.96 -15.04 -6.81
CA CYS A 245 -5.40 -15.28 -6.99
C CYS A 245 -6.11 -13.99 -7.46
N THR A 246 -7.39 -14.09 -7.82
CA THR A 246 -8.25 -12.91 -7.88
C THR A 246 -8.27 -12.23 -6.52
N VAL A 247 -8.19 -10.90 -6.49
CA VAL A 247 -8.14 -10.13 -5.23
C VAL A 247 -9.38 -9.29 -5.09
N GLY A 248 -10.08 -9.45 -3.96
CA GLY A 248 -11.30 -8.75 -3.59
C GLY A 248 -11.08 -7.42 -2.85
N GLY A 249 -10.09 -6.66 -3.30
CA GLY A 249 -9.65 -5.41 -2.69
C GLY A 249 -8.46 -5.59 -1.77
N SER A 250 -7.65 -4.52 -1.64
CA SER A 250 -6.48 -4.50 -0.75
C SER A 250 -6.24 -3.12 -0.13
N PHE A 251 -6.25 -2.05 -0.91
CA PHE A 251 -6.09 -0.66 -0.50
C PHE A 251 -4.81 -0.35 0.30
N GLY A 252 -3.85 -1.29 0.30
CA GLY A 252 -2.61 -1.24 1.07
C GLY A 252 -2.56 -2.21 2.26
N GLY A 253 -3.61 -2.98 2.55
CA GLY A 253 -3.68 -3.87 3.72
C GLY A 253 -3.14 -5.29 3.49
N LYS A 254 -3.08 -5.76 2.23
CA LYS A 254 -2.65 -7.13 1.92
C LYS A 254 -1.17 -7.21 1.52
N PHE A 255 -0.32 -6.65 2.37
CA PHE A 255 1.14 -6.68 2.26
C PHE A 255 1.75 -7.71 3.23
N GLU A 256 2.60 -7.24 4.13
CA GLU A 256 3.42 -8.02 5.05
C GLU A 256 2.59 -9.00 5.87
N MET A 257 1.40 -8.59 6.32
CA MET A 257 0.51 -9.46 7.11
C MET A 257 0.07 -10.68 6.30
N THR A 258 -0.21 -10.51 5.00
CA THR A 258 -0.48 -11.66 4.10
C THR A 258 0.77 -12.54 3.93
N GLY A 259 1.97 -11.96 3.91
CA GLY A 259 3.24 -12.70 3.88
C GLY A 259 3.44 -13.57 5.12
N LEU A 260 3.13 -13.04 6.33
CA LEU A 260 3.18 -13.81 7.59
C LEU A 260 2.21 -15.01 7.54
N MET A 261 1.00 -14.79 7.04
CA MET A 261 -0.01 -15.83 6.87
C MET A 261 0.45 -16.92 5.89
N CYS A 262 1.08 -16.51 4.76
CA CYS A 262 1.68 -17.45 3.80
C CYS A 262 2.76 -18.31 4.45
N ALA A 263 3.62 -17.73 5.28
CA ALA A 263 4.67 -18.43 5.99
C ALA A 263 4.12 -19.46 6.99
N ARG A 264 3.06 -19.11 7.74
CA ARG A 264 2.39 -20.03 8.68
C ARG A 264 1.80 -21.23 7.95
N ALA A 265 1.05 -21.02 6.87
CA ALA A 265 0.48 -22.10 6.06
C ALA A 265 1.57 -22.97 5.40
N ALA A 266 2.62 -22.33 4.87
CA ALA A 266 3.72 -23.01 4.21
C ALA A 266 4.52 -23.91 5.17
N LEU A 267 4.71 -23.51 6.44
CA LEU A 267 5.38 -24.35 7.43
C LEU A 267 4.57 -25.61 7.73
N VAL A 268 3.24 -25.52 7.79
CA VAL A 268 2.36 -26.71 7.93
C VAL A 268 2.53 -27.62 6.73
N THR A 269 2.43 -27.10 5.50
CA THR A 269 2.64 -27.88 4.27
C THR A 269 4.04 -28.52 4.22
N PHE A 270 5.07 -27.77 4.59
CA PHE A 270 6.45 -28.26 4.60
C PHE A 270 6.65 -29.45 5.55
N ARG A 271 6.04 -29.42 6.74
CA ARG A 271 6.15 -30.49 7.75
C ARG A 271 5.29 -31.70 7.46
N THR A 272 4.13 -31.50 6.86
CA THR A 272 3.12 -32.57 6.67
C THR A 272 3.11 -33.18 5.28
N GLY A 273 3.67 -32.50 4.28
CA GLY A 273 3.54 -32.84 2.86
C GLY A 273 2.12 -32.60 2.31
N ARG A 274 1.17 -32.10 3.12
CA ARG A 274 -0.24 -31.90 2.75
C ARG A 274 -0.51 -30.45 2.39
N PRO A 275 -1.43 -30.19 1.45
CA PRO A 275 -1.91 -28.82 1.22
C PRO A 275 -2.45 -28.22 2.52
N CYS A 276 -2.22 -26.90 2.72
CA CYS A 276 -2.72 -26.19 3.88
C CYS A 276 -3.36 -24.87 3.47
N LYS A 277 -4.55 -24.60 3.98
CA LYS A 277 -5.30 -23.37 3.75
C LYS A 277 -5.53 -22.62 5.06
N ILE A 278 -5.25 -21.32 5.05
CA ILE A 278 -5.69 -20.38 6.09
C ILE A 278 -6.64 -19.39 5.45
N THR A 279 -7.81 -19.17 6.05
CA THR A 279 -8.75 -18.11 5.69
C THR A 279 -9.15 -17.39 6.96
N TYR A 280 -9.01 -16.07 6.96
CA TYR A 280 -9.44 -15.24 8.09
C TYR A 280 -10.93 -14.95 8.02
N SER A 281 -11.58 -14.99 9.18
CA SER A 281 -12.85 -14.34 9.38
C SER A 281 -12.69 -12.82 9.28
N ARG A 282 -13.80 -12.09 9.27
CA ARG A 282 -13.74 -10.61 9.35
C ARG A 282 -13.11 -10.15 10.67
N GLU A 283 -13.41 -10.86 11.75
CA GLU A 283 -12.88 -10.60 13.08
C GLU A 283 -11.35 -10.82 13.13
N ASP A 284 -10.86 -11.95 12.61
CA ASP A 284 -9.42 -12.22 12.52
C ASP A 284 -8.70 -11.14 11.68
N SER A 285 -9.29 -10.77 10.54
CA SER A 285 -8.77 -9.72 9.67
C SER A 285 -8.67 -8.38 10.42
N ILE A 286 -9.71 -7.98 11.15
CA ILE A 286 -9.69 -6.74 11.96
C ILE A 286 -8.68 -6.82 13.10
N LEU A 287 -8.49 -7.98 13.73
CA LEU A 287 -7.55 -8.15 14.83
C LEU A 287 -6.10 -8.04 14.38
N GLU A 288 -5.71 -8.72 13.29
CA GLU A 288 -4.31 -8.82 12.88
C GLU A 288 -3.93 -7.91 11.73
N SER A 289 -4.84 -7.59 10.80
CA SER A 289 -4.47 -6.80 9.62
C SER A 289 -3.90 -5.44 10.00
N ALA A 290 -3.01 -4.93 9.18
CA ALA A 290 -2.42 -3.61 9.40
C ALA A 290 -3.46 -2.49 9.24
N LYS A 291 -3.26 -1.38 9.94
CA LYS A 291 -4.17 -0.23 9.96
C LYS A 291 -3.53 1.00 9.31
N ARG A 292 -4.31 2.07 9.10
CA ARG A 292 -3.75 3.38 8.76
C ARG A 292 -2.93 3.91 9.93
N HIS A 293 -1.75 4.42 9.66
CA HIS A 293 -0.91 5.08 10.67
C HIS A 293 -1.61 6.32 11.26
N PRO A 294 -1.86 6.38 12.57
CA PRO A 294 -2.29 7.61 13.23
C PRO A 294 -1.15 8.60 13.32
N PHE A 295 -1.48 9.88 13.21
CA PHE A 295 -0.55 10.99 13.41
C PHE A 295 -1.07 11.95 14.49
N HIS A 296 -0.17 12.37 15.37
CA HIS A 296 -0.33 13.50 16.26
C HIS A 296 0.46 14.67 15.68
N THR A 297 -0.24 15.66 15.14
CA THR A 297 0.39 16.73 14.35
C THR A 297 0.12 18.08 14.97
N THR A 298 1.15 18.80 15.39
CA THR A 298 1.08 20.20 15.81
C THR A 298 1.57 21.08 14.66
N ILE A 299 0.76 22.05 14.26
CA ILE A 299 1.05 22.98 13.17
C ILE A 299 1.00 24.40 13.71
N LYS A 300 2.04 25.18 13.40
CA LYS A 300 2.09 26.63 13.58
C LYS A 300 2.22 27.29 12.22
N ILE A 301 1.33 28.24 11.91
CA ILE A 301 1.28 28.94 10.64
C ILE A 301 1.17 30.44 10.86
N GLY A 302 1.86 31.24 10.06
CA GLY A 302 1.83 32.70 10.12
C GLY A 302 1.57 33.32 8.77
N ALA A 303 0.71 34.36 8.73
CA ALA A 303 0.38 35.10 7.51
C ALA A 303 0.32 36.60 7.77
N ASP A 304 0.54 37.38 6.72
CA ASP A 304 0.29 38.84 6.75
C ASP A 304 -1.21 39.16 6.57
N LYS A 305 -1.59 40.42 6.79
CA LYS A 305 -2.98 40.91 6.63
C LYS A 305 -3.56 40.66 5.24
N SER A 306 -2.72 40.51 4.22
CA SER A 306 -3.18 40.25 2.86
C SER A 306 -3.53 38.78 2.66
N GLY A 307 -3.21 37.90 3.61
CA GLY A 307 -3.38 36.44 3.50
C GLY A 307 -2.20 35.74 2.82
N LYS A 308 -1.04 36.39 2.62
CA LYS A 308 0.18 35.65 2.18
C LYS A 308 0.76 34.90 3.37
N ILE A 309 0.96 33.60 3.23
CA ILE A 309 1.59 32.75 4.25
C ILE A 309 3.10 33.02 4.24
N LEU A 310 3.65 33.39 5.39
CA LEU A 310 5.04 33.78 5.54
C LEU A 310 5.88 32.73 6.22
N ALA A 311 5.27 31.92 7.11
CA ALA A 311 5.96 30.86 7.83
C ALA A 311 5.04 29.68 8.14
N TYR A 312 5.65 28.51 8.18
CA TYR A 312 5.01 27.26 8.56
C TYR A 312 5.98 26.41 9.41
N GLN A 313 5.49 25.89 10.52
CA GLN A 313 6.23 24.95 11.33
C GLN A 313 5.31 23.80 11.71
N SER A 314 5.80 22.55 11.63
CA SER A 314 5.05 21.41 12.11
C SER A 314 5.92 20.37 12.82
N SER A 315 5.30 19.73 13.82
CA SER A 315 5.79 18.50 14.45
C SER A 315 4.77 17.41 14.16
N GLN A 316 5.19 16.36 13.49
CA GLN A 316 4.34 15.26 13.03
C GLN A 316 4.83 13.97 13.67
N VAL A 317 4.09 13.45 14.64
CA VAL A 317 4.48 12.24 15.36
C VAL A 317 3.56 11.09 14.95
N GLU A 318 4.16 10.10 14.31
CA GLU A 318 3.48 8.89 13.87
C GLU A 318 3.37 7.88 15.01
N ASN A 319 2.19 7.31 15.22
CA ASN A 319 2.03 6.11 16.04
C ASN A 319 2.36 4.88 15.19
N CYS A 320 3.55 4.30 15.39
CA CYS A 320 4.03 3.14 14.64
C CYS A 320 3.46 1.80 15.11
N GLY A 321 2.62 1.80 16.16
CA GLY A 321 2.17 0.54 16.76
C GLY A 321 3.32 -0.25 17.37
N ALA A 322 3.13 -1.57 17.49
CA ALA A 322 4.05 -2.44 18.21
C ALA A 322 5.30 -2.83 17.40
N TYR A 323 5.22 -2.81 16.08
CA TYR A 323 6.29 -3.24 15.18
C TYR A 323 6.59 -2.18 14.13
N ASN A 324 7.85 -2.06 13.77
CA ASN A 324 8.22 -1.17 12.68
C ASN A 324 7.81 -1.78 11.34
N ASN A 325 6.87 -1.13 10.70
CA ASN A 325 6.42 -1.43 9.37
C ASN A 325 6.32 -0.14 8.58
N GLN A 326 7.10 0.04 7.56
CA GLN A 326 7.07 1.17 6.63
C GLN A 326 7.16 2.60 7.25
N ALA A 327 7.28 2.76 8.58
CA ALA A 327 7.33 4.07 9.23
C ALA A 327 8.41 5.02 8.66
N PRO A 328 9.65 4.58 8.35
CA PRO A 328 10.64 5.47 7.76
C PRO A 328 10.23 6.05 6.41
N TRP A 329 9.54 5.26 5.57
CA TRP A 329 9.04 5.70 4.26
C TRP A 329 7.75 6.52 4.41
N MET A 330 6.87 6.14 5.35
CA MET A 330 5.68 6.92 5.71
C MET A 330 6.07 8.34 6.11
N ASN A 331 7.08 8.48 6.94
CA ASN A 331 7.56 9.77 7.43
C ASN A 331 8.26 10.60 6.33
N ILE A 332 8.94 9.98 5.36
CA ILE A 332 9.40 10.69 4.15
C ILE A 332 8.20 11.32 3.42
N ARG A 333 7.16 10.54 3.19
CA ARG A 333 5.97 11.01 2.48
C ARG A 333 5.21 12.08 3.28
N ALA A 334 5.09 11.94 4.60
CA ALA A 334 4.50 12.95 5.48
C ALA A 334 5.30 14.26 5.43
N MET A 335 6.61 14.19 5.54
CA MET A 335 7.51 15.34 5.47
C MET A 335 7.39 16.09 4.13
N VAL A 336 7.38 15.36 3.01
CA VAL A 336 7.27 15.96 1.66
C VAL A 336 5.95 16.72 1.48
N HIS A 337 4.85 16.22 2.05
CA HIS A 337 3.52 16.83 1.93
C HIS A 337 3.16 17.75 3.09
N SER A 338 4.06 17.97 4.04
CA SER A 338 3.80 18.63 5.34
C SER A 338 3.16 20.00 5.23
N ALA A 339 3.54 20.82 4.25
CA ALA A 339 3.04 22.17 4.06
C ALA A 339 1.93 22.29 3.00
N GLY A 340 1.44 21.15 2.47
CA GLY A 340 0.41 21.15 1.43
C GLY A 340 0.89 21.75 0.09
N PRO A 341 -0.06 22.01 -0.85
CA PRO A 341 0.25 22.55 -2.17
C PRO A 341 0.44 24.08 -2.17
N TYR A 342 1.06 24.61 -1.12
CA TYR A 342 1.21 26.05 -0.92
C TYR A 342 2.64 26.53 -1.06
N GLU A 343 2.83 27.68 -1.68
CA GLU A 343 4.11 28.35 -1.77
C GLU A 343 4.41 29.13 -0.49
N ILE A 344 5.23 28.53 0.35
CA ILE A 344 5.67 29.08 1.63
C ILE A 344 7.19 29.17 1.60
N GLU A 345 7.72 30.35 1.92
CA GLU A 345 9.16 30.59 1.88
C GLU A 345 9.90 29.95 3.07
N ASN A 346 9.30 30.03 4.24
CA ASN A 346 9.93 29.64 5.49
C ASN A 346 9.22 28.44 6.11
N ILE A 347 9.86 27.26 6.08
CA ILE A 347 9.26 26.00 6.53
C ILE A 347 10.22 25.26 7.45
N ARG A 348 9.69 24.77 8.58
CA ARG A 348 10.33 23.80 9.44
C ARG A 348 9.35 22.65 9.72
N THR A 349 9.72 21.42 9.36
CA THR A 349 8.96 20.23 9.72
C THR A 349 9.88 19.21 10.38
N ASP A 350 9.41 18.61 11.46
CA ASP A 350 10.03 17.50 12.15
C ASP A 350 9.02 16.35 12.17
N THR A 351 9.32 15.26 11.45
CA THR A 351 8.46 14.08 11.37
C THR A 351 9.21 12.87 11.91
N TYR A 352 8.60 12.12 12.82
CA TYR A 352 9.17 10.90 13.39
C TYR A 352 8.09 9.98 13.95
N GLY A 353 8.45 8.73 14.22
CA GLY A 353 7.56 7.72 14.76
C GLY A 353 7.88 7.33 16.20
N VAL A 354 6.86 6.85 16.90
CA VAL A 354 6.98 6.25 18.23
C VAL A 354 6.33 4.87 18.27
N TYR A 355 6.92 3.95 19.02
CA TYR A 355 6.33 2.64 19.28
C TYR A 355 5.27 2.72 20.37
N THR A 356 4.19 1.95 20.19
CA THR A 356 3.10 1.79 21.15
C THR A 356 2.59 0.34 21.14
N ASN A 357 1.84 -0.06 22.16
CA ASN A 357 1.18 -1.37 22.21
C ASN A 357 -0.17 -1.36 21.45
N ASN A 358 -0.16 -0.76 20.26
CA ASN A 358 -1.29 -0.75 19.33
C ASN A 358 -1.04 -1.70 18.16
N PRO A 359 -2.10 -2.12 17.44
CA PRO A 359 -1.95 -2.86 16.18
C PRO A 359 -0.97 -2.16 15.24
N THR A 360 -0.15 -2.95 14.57
CA THR A 360 0.88 -2.41 13.69
C THR A 360 0.26 -1.76 12.46
N PRO A 361 0.51 -0.49 12.18
CA PRO A 361 0.01 0.16 10.98
C PRO A 361 0.83 -0.24 9.74
N CYS A 362 0.24 -0.02 8.56
CA CYS A 362 0.89 -0.20 7.26
C CYS A 362 0.35 0.82 6.24
N ALA A 363 0.76 0.67 5.00
CA ALA A 363 0.20 1.45 3.91
C ALA A 363 -1.33 1.36 3.87
N PHE A 364 -1.99 2.50 3.75
CA PHE A 364 -3.40 2.62 3.43
C PHE A 364 -3.55 3.67 2.33
N ARG A 365 -4.49 3.50 1.41
CA ARG A 365 -4.74 4.37 0.24
C ARG A 365 -4.50 5.85 0.57
N GLY A 366 -3.53 6.48 -0.11
CA GLY A 366 -3.03 7.84 0.21
C GLY A 366 -1.73 7.85 1.02
N TYR A 367 -1.34 6.70 1.63
CA TYR A 367 -0.15 6.57 2.48
C TYR A 367 -0.27 7.52 3.69
N SER A 368 0.71 8.40 3.97
CA SER A 368 0.61 9.42 5.03
C SER A 368 0.01 10.76 4.57
N SER A 369 -0.19 10.96 3.25
CA SER A 369 -0.71 12.24 2.73
C SER A 369 -2.08 12.64 3.32
N PRO A 370 -3.09 11.74 3.46
CA PRO A 370 -4.38 12.14 4.03
C PRO A 370 -4.28 12.70 5.45
N GLN A 371 -3.39 12.14 6.28
CA GLN A 371 -3.23 12.56 7.67
C GLN A 371 -2.67 13.98 7.77
N VAL A 372 -1.62 14.27 6.98
CA VAL A 372 -1.00 15.60 7.02
C VAL A 372 -1.82 16.65 6.28
N ILE A 373 -2.51 16.28 5.20
CA ILE A 373 -3.40 17.17 4.46
C ILE A 373 -4.59 17.57 5.34
N PHE A 374 -5.15 16.63 6.14
CA PHE A 374 -6.22 16.94 7.08
C PHE A 374 -5.84 18.10 8.00
N GLY A 375 -4.71 18.02 8.70
CA GLY A 375 -4.24 19.08 9.59
C GLY A 375 -3.99 20.40 8.85
N ASN A 376 -3.37 20.32 7.66
CA ASN A 376 -3.11 21.52 6.85
C ASN A 376 -4.38 22.23 6.41
N GLU A 377 -5.36 21.50 5.91
CA GLU A 377 -6.58 22.10 5.40
C GLU A 377 -7.48 22.64 6.52
N MET A 378 -7.45 21.98 7.69
CA MET A 378 -8.13 22.49 8.90
C MET A 378 -7.55 23.84 9.35
N ILE A 379 -6.22 23.95 9.47
CA ILE A 379 -5.60 25.20 9.91
C ILE A 379 -5.72 26.31 8.87
N MET A 380 -5.79 25.98 7.58
CA MET A 380 -6.05 26.94 6.50
C MET A 380 -7.44 27.57 6.62
N ASP A 381 -8.48 26.77 6.93
CA ASP A 381 -9.84 27.27 7.17
C ASP A 381 -9.89 28.19 8.40
N GLU A 382 -9.17 27.84 9.47
CA GLU A 382 -9.08 28.68 10.67
C GLU A 382 -8.33 29.98 10.38
N LEU A 383 -7.21 29.91 9.64
CA LEU A 383 -6.42 31.09 9.26
C LEU A 383 -7.24 32.07 8.40
N ALA A 384 -8.02 31.56 7.43
CA ALA A 384 -8.91 32.39 6.62
C ALA A 384 -9.94 33.14 7.49
N ARG A 385 -10.52 32.45 8.47
CA ARG A 385 -11.48 33.05 9.43
C ARG A 385 -10.86 34.15 10.30
N GLU A 386 -9.66 33.90 10.84
CA GLU A 386 -8.94 34.91 11.66
C GLU A 386 -8.52 36.11 10.86
N LEU A 387 -8.17 35.94 9.57
CA LEU A 387 -7.86 37.04 8.65
C LEU A 387 -9.11 37.78 8.14
N GLY A 388 -10.31 37.23 8.34
CA GLY A 388 -11.57 37.79 7.83
C GLY A 388 -11.71 37.69 6.30
N ILE A 389 -11.00 36.79 5.63
CA ILE A 389 -11.07 36.55 4.18
C ILE A 389 -11.71 35.18 3.89
N SER A 390 -12.14 34.97 2.63
CA SER A 390 -12.64 33.64 2.24
C SER A 390 -11.50 32.63 2.10
N ILE A 391 -11.79 31.36 2.34
CA ILE A 391 -10.83 30.27 2.10
C ILE A 391 -10.39 30.22 0.63
N VAL A 392 -11.27 30.56 -0.29
CA VAL A 392 -10.97 30.65 -1.73
C VAL A 392 -9.90 31.72 -2.00
N GLU A 393 -10.04 32.87 -1.38
CA GLU A 393 -9.07 33.98 -1.54
C GLU A 393 -7.71 33.62 -0.96
N LEU A 394 -7.68 33.01 0.24
CA LEU A 394 -6.44 32.55 0.88
C LEU A 394 -5.72 31.53 -0.01
N LYS A 395 -6.46 30.57 -0.56
CA LYS A 395 -5.89 29.52 -1.44
C LYS A 395 -5.39 30.11 -2.77
N ARG A 396 -6.16 30.97 -3.45
CA ARG A 396 -5.73 31.63 -4.70
C ARG A 396 -4.38 32.31 -4.57
N LYS A 397 -4.13 32.90 -3.41
CA LYS A 397 -2.90 33.66 -3.14
C LYS A 397 -1.69 32.78 -2.89
N ASN A 398 -1.90 31.56 -2.34
CA ASN A 398 -0.81 30.75 -1.83
C ASN A 398 -0.60 29.44 -2.59
N LEU A 399 -1.51 29.01 -3.49
CA LEU A 399 -1.32 27.77 -4.25
C LEU A 399 -0.09 27.83 -5.14
N LEU A 400 0.62 26.69 -5.19
CA LEU A 400 1.76 26.48 -6.07
C LEU A 400 1.38 26.64 -7.55
N GLU A 401 2.23 27.31 -8.31
CA GLU A 401 2.12 27.48 -9.76
C GLU A 401 3.49 27.29 -10.43
N LYS A 402 3.56 27.35 -11.74
CA LYS A 402 4.84 27.28 -12.47
C LYS A 402 5.79 28.36 -11.97
N GLY A 403 7.02 27.96 -11.68
CA GLY A 403 8.05 28.82 -11.08
C GLY A 403 8.07 28.81 -9.56
N SER A 404 6.99 28.40 -8.90
CA SER A 404 6.94 28.26 -7.43
C SER A 404 7.92 27.19 -6.93
N ARG A 405 8.35 27.34 -5.68
CA ARG A 405 9.20 26.37 -4.97
C ARG A 405 8.37 25.58 -3.96
N THR A 406 8.36 24.26 -4.10
CA THR A 406 7.70 23.34 -3.15
C THR A 406 8.33 23.41 -1.75
N ALA A 407 7.72 22.76 -0.77
CA ALA A 407 8.28 22.63 0.59
C ALA A 407 9.70 22.04 0.58
N THR A 408 9.97 21.09 -0.29
CA THR A 408 11.29 20.44 -0.43
C THR A 408 12.29 21.25 -1.27
N GLY A 409 11.90 22.44 -1.73
CA GLY A 409 12.76 23.34 -2.52
C GLY A 409 12.81 23.09 -4.03
N GLN A 410 12.04 22.10 -4.53
CA GLN A 410 11.93 21.85 -5.97
C GLN A 410 11.21 23.01 -6.67
N THR A 411 11.79 23.55 -7.74
CA THR A 411 11.12 24.52 -8.60
C THR A 411 10.22 23.79 -9.59
N LEU A 412 8.96 24.22 -9.68
CA LEU A 412 7.99 23.66 -10.63
C LEU A 412 8.25 24.24 -12.03
N ILE A 413 8.72 23.40 -12.93
CA ILE A 413 9.07 23.80 -14.32
C ILE A 413 7.89 23.64 -15.30
N HIS A 414 6.89 22.86 -14.92
CA HIS A 414 5.69 22.62 -15.72
C HIS A 414 4.51 23.45 -15.22
N GLU A 415 3.55 23.70 -16.11
CA GLU A 415 2.26 24.30 -15.70
C GLU A 415 1.55 23.40 -14.68
N THR A 416 0.98 24.02 -13.66
CA THR A 416 0.10 23.36 -12.70
C THR A 416 -1.35 23.69 -13.03
N ILE A 417 -2.24 22.71 -12.94
CA ILE A 417 -3.67 22.90 -13.23
C ILE A 417 -4.50 23.09 -11.96
N LEU A 418 -3.88 23.09 -10.78
CA LEU A 418 -4.59 23.06 -9.49
C LEU A 418 -5.49 24.30 -9.29
N LYS A 419 -4.99 25.51 -9.65
CA LYS A 419 -5.80 26.73 -9.60
C LYS A 419 -7.01 26.65 -10.54
N ASN A 420 -6.82 26.19 -11.77
CA ASN A 420 -7.90 26.05 -12.75
C ASN A 420 -8.94 25.03 -12.27
N MET A 421 -8.51 23.87 -11.77
CA MET A 421 -9.41 22.87 -11.17
C MET A 421 -10.21 23.44 -10.00
N MET A 422 -9.58 24.25 -9.15
CA MET A 422 -10.25 24.92 -8.04
C MET A 422 -11.34 25.89 -8.55
N GLU A 423 -11.03 26.73 -9.55
CA GLU A 423 -12.01 27.66 -10.13
C GLU A 423 -13.19 26.92 -10.82
N ASP A 424 -12.89 25.84 -11.52
CA ASP A 424 -13.93 25.01 -12.14
C ASP A 424 -14.89 24.41 -11.10
N ILE A 425 -14.35 23.84 -10.01
CA ILE A 425 -15.18 23.29 -8.93
C ILE A 425 -15.99 24.41 -8.24
N ILE A 426 -15.39 25.57 -7.96
CA ILE A 426 -16.11 26.72 -7.35
C ILE A 426 -17.31 27.12 -8.22
N ARG A 427 -17.13 27.23 -9.54
CA ARG A 427 -18.18 27.56 -10.52
C ARG A 427 -19.23 26.47 -10.59
N ASP A 428 -18.81 25.22 -10.82
CA ASP A 428 -19.71 24.10 -11.14
C ASP A 428 -20.54 23.65 -9.92
N THR A 429 -20.09 23.96 -8.72
CA THR A 429 -20.81 23.65 -7.47
C THR A 429 -21.56 24.83 -6.87
N ASP A 430 -21.51 26.03 -7.46
CA ASP A 430 -22.00 27.27 -6.84
C ASP A 430 -21.44 27.49 -5.42
N TYR A 431 -20.14 27.16 -5.20
CA TYR A 431 -19.51 27.11 -3.89
C TYR A 431 -19.75 28.38 -3.06
N CYS A 432 -19.42 29.54 -3.61
CA CYS A 432 -19.51 30.80 -2.89
C CYS A 432 -20.94 31.15 -2.44
N LYS A 433 -21.94 30.84 -3.29
CA LYS A 433 -23.37 31.02 -2.96
C LYS A 433 -23.77 30.08 -1.83
N LYS A 434 -23.45 28.79 -1.93
CA LYS A 434 -23.77 27.79 -0.91
C LYS A 434 -23.09 28.08 0.42
N GLU A 435 -21.82 28.56 0.40
CA GLU A 435 -21.11 28.94 1.60
C GLU A 435 -21.83 30.05 2.37
N GLN A 436 -22.31 31.08 1.66
CA GLN A 436 -23.10 32.15 2.28
C GLN A 436 -24.46 31.69 2.80
N GLU A 437 -25.17 30.87 2.03
CA GLU A 437 -26.45 30.28 2.46
C GLU A 437 -26.26 29.43 3.73
N TYR A 438 -25.19 28.64 3.79
CA TYR A 438 -24.95 27.73 4.92
C TYR A 438 -24.46 28.45 6.17
N LYS A 439 -23.83 29.62 6.07
CA LYS A 439 -23.48 30.44 7.22
C LYS A 439 -24.71 30.99 7.96
N ASN A 440 -25.82 31.24 7.26
CA ASN A 440 -27.02 31.91 7.77
C ASN A 440 -28.19 30.99 8.14
N GLN A 441 -27.95 29.68 8.30
CA GLN A 441 -28.97 28.69 8.58
C GLN A 441 -29.51 28.78 10.02
N THR A 442 -30.84 28.80 10.18
CA THR A 442 -31.52 28.93 11.49
C THR A 442 -32.13 27.62 11.98
N GLY A 443 -32.41 26.63 11.13
CA GLY A 443 -33.05 25.34 11.50
C GLY A 443 -32.16 24.42 12.33
N ILE A 444 -32.74 23.32 12.80
CA ILE A 444 -32.02 22.24 13.51
C ILE A 444 -31.07 21.47 12.57
N TRP A 445 -31.42 21.36 11.31
CA TRP A 445 -30.57 20.79 10.28
C TRP A 445 -29.60 21.82 9.76
N LYS A 446 -28.32 21.51 9.82
CA LYS A 446 -27.22 22.34 9.33
C LYS A 446 -26.53 21.67 8.15
N LYS A 447 -26.27 22.45 7.11
CA LYS A 447 -25.40 22.04 5.99
C LYS A 447 -24.05 22.74 6.13
N GLY A 448 -22.99 22.07 5.71
CA GLY A 448 -21.66 22.63 5.61
C GLY A 448 -21.09 22.40 4.23
N ILE A 449 -20.18 23.25 3.81
CA ILE A 449 -19.38 23.11 2.59
C ILE A 449 -17.95 23.53 2.89
N SER A 450 -16.99 22.81 2.36
CA SER A 450 -15.58 23.14 2.46
C SER A 450 -14.88 22.92 1.13
N LEU A 451 -13.78 23.62 0.91
CA LEU A 451 -12.92 23.50 -0.26
C LEU A 451 -11.52 23.03 0.17
N VAL A 452 -11.18 21.81 -0.18
CA VAL A 452 -9.89 21.19 0.14
C VAL A 452 -9.02 21.14 -1.12
N THR A 453 -7.74 21.47 -0.98
CA THR A 453 -6.74 21.36 -2.03
C THR A 453 -5.61 20.45 -1.59
N SER A 454 -5.16 19.58 -2.50
CA SER A 454 -4.07 18.67 -2.20
C SER A 454 -3.20 18.41 -3.42
N TYR A 455 -1.98 17.94 -3.18
CA TYR A 455 -1.12 17.37 -4.21
C TYR A 455 -0.49 16.07 -3.68
N ARG A 456 -0.08 15.23 -4.59
CA ARG A 456 0.57 13.97 -4.25
C ARG A 456 1.60 13.57 -5.29
N GLY A 457 2.75 13.10 -4.84
CA GLY A 457 3.74 12.46 -5.69
C GLY A 457 3.22 11.11 -6.20
N ALA A 458 3.34 10.87 -7.52
CA ALA A 458 3.16 9.56 -8.12
C ALA A 458 4.46 8.75 -8.02
N ALA A 459 4.34 7.42 -8.06
CA ALA A 459 5.44 6.47 -7.99
C ALA A 459 6.20 6.49 -6.63
N LEU A 460 7.32 5.77 -6.53
CA LEU A 460 8.08 5.66 -5.28
C LEU A 460 8.91 6.92 -5.00
N GLY A 461 9.43 7.57 -6.05
CA GLY A 461 10.25 8.77 -5.88
C GLY A 461 11.51 8.48 -5.04
N GLY A 462 11.67 9.22 -3.93
CA GLY A 462 12.80 9.03 -3.01
C GLY A 462 12.67 7.82 -2.06
N GLU A 463 11.58 7.08 -2.13
CA GLU A 463 11.32 5.93 -1.24
C GLU A 463 11.96 4.64 -1.75
N GLY A 464 12.29 4.53 -3.04
CA GLY A 464 12.91 3.34 -3.61
C GLY A 464 13.09 3.40 -5.12
N VAL A 465 13.71 2.36 -5.67
CA VAL A 465 13.90 2.21 -7.11
C VAL A 465 12.58 1.87 -7.77
N ASP A 466 12.22 2.64 -8.80
CA ASP A 466 10.99 2.47 -9.57
C ASP A 466 11.28 1.67 -10.86
N SER A 467 11.20 0.35 -10.78
CA SER A 467 11.39 -0.56 -11.91
C SER A 467 10.14 -1.41 -12.15
N SER A 468 9.95 -1.87 -13.37
CA SER A 468 8.91 -2.83 -13.74
C SER A 468 9.34 -3.65 -14.96
N GLY A 469 8.83 -4.87 -15.07
CA GLY A 469 9.05 -5.76 -16.20
C GLY A 469 7.74 -6.21 -16.85
N ALA A 470 7.80 -6.46 -18.16
CA ALA A 470 6.72 -7.07 -18.91
C ALA A 470 7.29 -7.96 -20.03
N MET A 471 6.55 -9.01 -20.37
CA MET A 471 6.87 -9.90 -21.47
C MET A 471 5.61 -10.14 -22.32
N LEU A 472 5.71 -9.91 -23.63
CA LEU A 472 4.64 -10.19 -24.58
C LEU A 472 5.09 -11.33 -25.49
N THR A 473 4.30 -12.41 -25.52
CA THR A 473 4.58 -13.63 -26.31
C THR A 473 3.53 -13.79 -27.39
N ALA A 474 3.96 -13.92 -28.64
CA ALA A 474 3.09 -14.27 -29.75
C ALA A 474 2.91 -15.79 -29.85
N LEU A 475 1.69 -16.25 -30.10
CA LEU A 475 1.36 -17.65 -30.33
C LEU A 475 1.16 -17.94 -31.83
N PRO A 476 1.28 -19.22 -32.25
CA PRO A 476 1.17 -19.58 -33.68
C PRO A 476 -0.18 -19.30 -34.31
N ASP A 477 -1.25 -19.17 -33.51
CA ASP A 477 -2.61 -18.86 -33.96
C ASP A 477 -2.88 -17.35 -34.10
N GLY A 478 -1.88 -16.50 -33.79
CA GLY A 478 -2.00 -15.05 -33.87
C GLY A 478 -2.53 -14.39 -32.59
N SER A 479 -2.76 -15.17 -31.51
CA SER A 479 -3.05 -14.64 -30.19
C SER A 479 -1.78 -14.30 -29.40
N PHE A 480 -1.92 -13.56 -28.28
CA PHE A 480 -0.81 -13.07 -27.48
C PHE A 480 -1.02 -13.31 -25.99
N ILE A 481 0.07 -13.61 -25.30
CA ILE A 481 0.11 -13.70 -23.83
C ILE A 481 0.95 -12.55 -23.28
N LEU A 482 0.37 -11.76 -22.39
CA LEU A 482 1.05 -10.68 -21.68
C LEU A 482 1.26 -11.06 -20.22
N ASN A 483 2.53 -11.16 -19.83
CA ASN A 483 2.96 -11.27 -18.43
C ASN A 483 3.48 -9.90 -17.97
N ALA A 484 2.93 -9.38 -16.86
CA ALA A 484 3.35 -8.12 -16.26
C ALA A 484 3.32 -8.24 -14.73
N ALA A 485 4.35 -7.67 -14.08
CA ALA A 485 4.62 -8.00 -12.69
C ALA A 485 3.80 -7.21 -11.66
N LEU A 486 3.26 -6.02 -12.01
CA LEU A 486 2.38 -5.30 -11.11
C LEU A 486 0.96 -5.86 -11.19
N MET A 487 0.35 -6.00 -10.01
CA MET A 487 -0.83 -6.87 -9.84
C MET A 487 -2.16 -6.17 -10.05
N GLU A 488 -3.13 -6.92 -10.57
CA GLU A 488 -4.56 -6.56 -10.54
C GLU A 488 -5.10 -6.84 -9.13
N ILE A 489 -5.59 -5.81 -8.46
CA ILE A 489 -6.19 -5.88 -7.11
C ILE A 489 -7.58 -5.25 -7.04
N GLY A 490 -8.22 -5.09 -8.21
CA GLY A 490 -9.55 -4.48 -8.40
C GLY A 490 -9.55 -3.19 -9.20
N GLN A 491 -8.38 -2.58 -9.46
CA GLN A 491 -8.24 -1.27 -10.12
C GLN A 491 -8.39 -1.33 -11.66
N GLY A 492 -8.40 -2.51 -12.28
CA GLY A 492 -8.55 -2.66 -13.73
C GLY A 492 -7.25 -2.70 -14.50
N LEU A 493 -6.14 -2.99 -13.84
CA LEU A 493 -4.80 -2.92 -14.43
C LEU A 493 -4.60 -3.88 -15.60
N LYS A 494 -5.17 -5.10 -15.53
CA LYS A 494 -5.12 -6.07 -16.65
C LYS A 494 -5.72 -5.49 -17.93
N THR A 495 -6.85 -4.80 -17.84
CA THR A 495 -7.48 -4.14 -18.99
C THR A 495 -6.61 -3.01 -19.54
N VAL A 496 -6.04 -2.18 -18.65
CA VAL A 496 -5.13 -1.10 -19.04
C VAL A 496 -3.88 -1.67 -19.72
N TYR A 497 -3.33 -2.75 -19.23
CA TYR A 497 -2.16 -3.41 -19.86
C TYR A 497 -2.47 -3.97 -21.23
N ALA A 498 -3.63 -4.62 -21.40
CA ALA A 498 -4.07 -5.08 -22.70
C ALA A 498 -4.26 -3.91 -23.70
N GLN A 499 -4.81 -2.76 -23.27
CA GLN A 499 -4.95 -1.57 -24.11
C GLN A 499 -3.59 -0.99 -24.52
N ILE A 500 -2.62 -0.91 -23.60
CA ILE A 500 -1.27 -0.39 -23.87
C ILE A 500 -0.52 -1.33 -24.82
N ALA A 501 -0.58 -2.65 -24.59
CA ALA A 501 0.07 -3.64 -25.46
C ALA A 501 -0.53 -3.62 -26.87
N ALA A 502 -1.84 -3.56 -26.99
CA ALA A 502 -2.56 -3.48 -28.27
C ALA A 502 -2.12 -2.26 -29.07
N GLU A 503 -2.10 -1.08 -28.44
CA GLU A 503 -1.68 0.16 -29.09
C GLU A 503 -0.21 0.11 -29.52
N ALA A 504 0.68 -0.32 -28.62
CA ALA A 504 2.10 -0.32 -28.86
C ALA A 504 2.54 -1.32 -29.94
N ALA A 505 1.92 -2.51 -29.94
CA ALA A 505 2.24 -3.58 -30.89
C ALA A 505 1.48 -3.50 -32.23
N GLY A 506 0.40 -2.71 -32.30
CA GLY A 506 -0.52 -2.68 -33.46
C GLY A 506 -1.41 -3.92 -33.58
N ILE A 507 -1.67 -4.61 -32.47
CA ILE A 507 -2.46 -5.84 -32.40
C ILE A 507 -3.86 -5.57 -31.83
N ALA A 508 -4.80 -6.48 -32.06
CA ALA A 508 -6.15 -6.33 -31.53
C ALA A 508 -6.17 -6.56 -30.02
N PHE A 509 -6.93 -5.74 -29.31
CA PHE A 509 -7.11 -5.85 -27.86
C PHE A 509 -7.67 -7.22 -27.44
N GLU A 510 -8.56 -7.75 -28.24
CA GLU A 510 -9.28 -9.00 -28.03
C GLU A 510 -8.37 -10.24 -28.16
N ASP A 511 -7.23 -10.10 -28.85
CA ASP A 511 -6.25 -11.19 -29.05
C ASP A 511 -5.25 -11.32 -27.89
N ILE A 512 -5.35 -10.45 -26.86
CA ILE A 512 -4.39 -10.40 -25.74
C ILE A 512 -5.00 -11.03 -24.49
N MET A 513 -4.37 -12.10 -24.01
CA MET A 513 -4.61 -12.65 -22.69
C MET A 513 -3.59 -12.07 -21.69
N VAL A 514 -4.07 -11.45 -20.61
CA VAL A 514 -3.20 -10.96 -19.52
C VAL A 514 -3.18 -11.97 -18.37
N GLU A 515 -2.03 -12.60 -18.16
CA GLU A 515 -1.80 -13.63 -17.15
C GLU A 515 -1.92 -13.09 -15.72
N ALA A 516 -2.13 -13.99 -14.76
CA ALA A 516 -1.93 -13.69 -13.35
C ALA A 516 -0.42 -13.60 -13.04
N VAL A 517 -0.05 -12.80 -12.05
CA VAL A 517 1.35 -12.73 -11.62
C VAL A 517 1.79 -14.07 -11.03
N ASP A 518 2.86 -14.61 -11.60
CA ASP A 518 3.50 -15.86 -11.21
C ASP A 518 5.02 -15.62 -11.12
N THR A 519 5.59 -15.88 -9.96
CA THR A 519 7.03 -15.64 -9.72
C THR A 519 7.97 -16.48 -10.58
N ASN A 520 7.46 -17.50 -11.27
CA ASN A 520 8.25 -18.30 -12.20
C ASN A 520 8.25 -17.75 -13.63
N SER A 521 7.31 -16.86 -13.97
CA SER A 521 7.13 -16.36 -15.33
C SER A 521 7.49 -14.88 -15.51
N ILE A 522 7.63 -14.12 -14.42
CA ILE A 522 7.89 -12.68 -14.48
C ILE A 522 8.90 -12.23 -13.40
N PRO A 523 9.88 -11.39 -13.73
CA PRO A 523 10.79 -10.79 -12.75
C PRO A 523 10.06 -9.92 -11.72
N ASP A 524 10.64 -9.81 -10.52
CA ASP A 524 10.15 -8.92 -9.48
C ASP A 524 10.14 -7.47 -9.96
N SER A 525 9.03 -6.80 -9.77
CA SER A 525 8.84 -5.37 -10.05
C SER A 525 8.48 -4.57 -8.81
N GLY A 526 8.66 -5.16 -7.63
CA GLY A 526 8.32 -4.56 -6.35
C GLY A 526 6.80 -4.42 -6.14
N LEU A 527 6.44 -3.43 -5.34
CA LEU A 527 5.10 -3.25 -4.82
C LEU A 527 4.12 -2.66 -5.86
N THR A 528 2.88 -3.14 -5.86
CA THR A 528 1.75 -2.49 -6.57
C THR A 528 1.18 -1.37 -5.70
N VAL A 529 1.83 -0.23 -5.65
CA VAL A 529 1.56 0.91 -4.77
C VAL A 529 1.74 2.25 -5.48
N ALA A 530 1.57 3.35 -4.78
CA ALA A 530 2.01 4.70 -5.14
C ALA A 530 1.54 5.15 -6.54
N SER A 531 0.42 4.62 -7.04
CA SER A 531 -0.14 4.91 -8.38
C SER A 531 0.83 4.58 -9.54
N ARG A 532 1.75 3.62 -9.34
CA ARG A 532 2.76 3.25 -10.35
C ARG A 532 2.28 2.19 -11.36
N GLY A 533 1.11 1.58 -11.14
CA GLY A 533 0.60 0.50 -11.99
C GLY A 533 0.54 0.88 -13.46
N THR A 534 -0.16 1.97 -13.82
CA THR A 534 -0.25 2.45 -15.21
C THR A 534 1.04 3.15 -15.64
N ALA A 535 1.64 3.99 -14.80
CA ALA A 535 2.82 4.77 -15.17
C ALA A 535 4.04 3.88 -15.41
N GLN A 536 4.50 3.15 -14.41
CA GLN A 536 5.71 2.32 -14.52
C GLN A 536 5.41 0.97 -15.17
N GLY A 537 4.38 0.26 -14.71
CA GLY A 537 3.97 -1.01 -15.29
C GLY A 537 3.51 -0.87 -16.74
N GLY A 538 2.72 0.17 -17.04
CA GLY A 538 2.29 0.47 -18.41
C GLY A 538 3.45 0.84 -19.33
N GLN A 539 4.47 1.51 -18.82
CA GLN A 539 5.69 1.81 -19.60
C GLN A 539 6.45 0.54 -19.99
N SER A 540 6.58 -0.43 -19.06
CA SER A 540 7.23 -1.71 -19.40
C SER A 540 6.40 -2.51 -20.43
N VAL A 541 5.07 -2.48 -20.32
CA VAL A 541 4.17 -3.09 -21.29
C VAL A 541 4.30 -2.41 -22.68
N ARG A 542 4.37 -1.07 -22.71
CA ARG A 542 4.57 -0.31 -23.95
C ARG A 542 5.87 -0.73 -24.64
N LEU A 543 6.98 -0.78 -23.90
CA LEU A 543 8.28 -1.18 -24.45
C LEU A 543 8.27 -2.62 -24.98
N ALA A 544 7.61 -3.55 -24.28
CA ALA A 544 7.43 -4.93 -24.74
C ALA A 544 6.58 -4.98 -26.03
N GLY A 545 5.53 -4.17 -26.11
CA GLY A 545 4.67 -4.05 -27.29
C GLY A 545 5.41 -3.46 -28.50
N GLU A 546 6.19 -2.40 -28.31
CA GLU A 546 7.02 -1.80 -29.37
C GLU A 546 8.03 -2.80 -29.93
N LYS A 547 8.71 -3.54 -29.04
CA LYS A 547 9.63 -4.59 -29.47
C LYS A 547 8.92 -5.73 -30.21
N MET A 548 7.73 -6.12 -29.77
CA MET A 548 6.90 -7.10 -30.50
C MET A 548 6.52 -6.58 -31.88
N LYS A 549 6.15 -5.30 -32.02
CA LYS A 549 5.82 -4.66 -33.28
C LYS A 549 7.00 -4.75 -34.27
N GLU A 550 8.21 -4.45 -33.82
CA GLU A 550 9.43 -4.58 -34.64
C GLU A 550 9.59 -6.01 -35.16
N MET A 551 9.48 -7.03 -34.32
CA MET A 551 9.58 -8.44 -34.69
C MET A 551 8.49 -8.88 -35.67
N LEU A 552 7.27 -8.43 -35.48
CA LEU A 552 6.13 -8.74 -36.35
C LEU A 552 6.27 -8.07 -37.73
N LEU A 553 6.77 -6.83 -37.78
CA LEU A 553 7.05 -6.12 -39.03
C LEU A 553 8.16 -6.80 -39.83
N GLU A 554 9.23 -7.24 -39.17
CA GLU A 554 10.33 -7.99 -39.81
C GLU A 554 9.81 -9.32 -40.38
N SER A 555 9.06 -10.07 -39.59
CA SER A 555 8.44 -11.32 -40.04
C SER A 555 7.42 -11.08 -41.17
N GLY A 556 6.61 -10.03 -41.05
CA GLY A 556 5.65 -9.61 -42.07
C GLY A 556 6.32 -9.24 -43.41
N ARG A 557 7.45 -8.54 -43.37
CA ARG A 557 8.24 -8.20 -44.56
C ARG A 557 8.69 -9.45 -45.32
N VAL A 558 9.17 -10.46 -44.58
CA VAL A 558 9.59 -11.74 -45.17
C VAL A 558 8.39 -12.50 -45.78
N LEU A 559 7.29 -12.62 -45.03
CA LEU A 559 6.11 -13.38 -45.45
C LEU A 559 5.37 -12.74 -46.63
N LEU A 560 5.32 -11.40 -46.69
CA LEU A 560 4.70 -10.64 -47.76
C LEU A 560 5.63 -10.45 -48.99
N GLN A 561 6.90 -10.90 -48.91
CA GLN A 561 7.91 -10.71 -49.91
C GLN A 561 8.10 -9.22 -50.27
N ALA A 562 8.01 -8.34 -49.26
CA ALA A 562 8.07 -6.90 -49.44
C ALA A 562 9.47 -6.49 -49.98
N SER A 563 9.49 -5.64 -50.98
CA SER A 563 10.72 -5.00 -51.48
C SER A 563 11.20 -3.91 -50.49
N ASP A 564 12.42 -3.42 -50.70
CA ASP A 564 13.06 -2.44 -49.80
C ASP A 564 12.32 -1.09 -49.77
N ASP A 565 11.59 -0.76 -50.84
CA ASP A 565 10.82 0.47 -51.03
C ASP A 565 9.33 0.33 -50.56
N GLU A 566 8.88 -0.87 -50.20
CA GLU A 566 7.53 -1.10 -49.70
C GLU A 566 7.45 -1.00 -48.17
N GLU A 567 6.49 -0.24 -47.69
CA GLU A 567 6.19 -0.11 -46.24
C GLU A 567 5.24 -1.20 -45.75
N VAL A 568 5.72 -2.04 -44.83
CA VAL A 568 4.90 -3.01 -44.14
C VAL A 568 4.30 -2.34 -42.87
N VAL A 569 3.00 -2.46 -42.67
CA VAL A 569 2.29 -1.93 -41.51
C VAL A 569 1.55 -3.03 -40.77
N ILE A 570 1.30 -2.81 -39.48
CA ILE A 570 0.49 -3.71 -38.62
C ILE A 570 -0.74 -2.95 -38.14
N GLN A 571 -1.88 -3.55 -38.31
CA GLN A 571 -3.13 -3.06 -37.71
C GLN A 571 -4.07 -4.24 -37.40
N ASN A 572 -4.66 -4.26 -36.21
CA ASN A 572 -5.57 -5.31 -35.75
C ASN A 572 -4.99 -6.73 -35.98
N SER A 573 -3.79 -6.97 -35.49
CA SER A 573 -3.06 -8.25 -35.59
C SER A 573 -2.78 -8.73 -37.03
N ARG A 574 -2.79 -7.86 -38.03
CA ARG A 574 -2.51 -8.19 -39.43
C ARG A 574 -1.40 -7.32 -39.98
N CYS A 575 -0.48 -7.96 -40.69
CA CYS A 575 0.56 -7.28 -41.50
C CYS A 575 0.07 -7.16 -42.94
N TYR A 576 0.28 -6.01 -43.55
CA TYR A 576 0.01 -5.75 -44.97
C TYR A 576 0.93 -4.68 -45.51
N LEU A 577 1.05 -4.65 -46.87
CA LEU A 577 1.75 -3.56 -47.56
C LEU A 577 0.87 -2.31 -47.52
N LYS A 578 1.47 -1.19 -47.19
CA LYS A 578 0.79 0.10 -47.21
C LYS A 578 0.58 0.56 -48.64
N GLU A 579 -0.68 0.80 -49.04
CA GLU A 579 -1.02 1.35 -50.36
C GLU A 579 -0.51 2.77 -50.56
#